data_c2c98275b22bde23c70e0bc8f3a696b2
#
_entry.id   c2c98275b22bde23c70e0bc8f3a696b2
#
_cell.length_a   1.000
_cell.length_b   1.000
_cell.length_c   1.000
_cell.angle_alpha   90.00
_cell.angle_beta   90.00
_cell.angle_gamma   90.00
#
_symmetry.space_group_name_H-M   'P 1'
#
loop_
_entity.id
_entity.type
_entity.pdbx_description
1 polymer ?
#
loop_
_entity_poly.entity_id
_entity_poly.type
_entity_poly.pdbx_seq_one_letter_code
_entity_poly.pdbx_strand_id
1 'polypeptide(L)'
;MKRLLSLLVILPLFALILTACGNDDNKIEDGKITINTTVYPLKSFAEQIGGKHVNVKSIYPAGTDLHSYEPTQKDILNASKADLFIYTGDDLDPVAKKVAGTIKDKDKKLSLQDKLSKSSLLPDHHHHGEEHEEHQHHHHGE
;
A
#
# COMPACT_ATOMS: atom_id res chain seq x y z
N MET A 1 56.73 18.11 13.92
CA MET A 1 56.28 18.40 12.54
C MET A 1 55.56 17.23 11.89
N LYS A 2 56.07 15.98 11.91
CA LYS A 2 55.40 14.81 11.27
C LYS A 2 54.01 14.49 11.84
N ARG A 3 53.80 14.65 13.15
CA ARG A 3 52.50 14.38 13.80
C ARG A 3 51.42 15.43 13.46
N LEU A 4 51.83 16.68 13.25
CA LEU A 4 50.92 17.76 12.83
C LEU A 4 50.43 17.57 11.39
N LEU A 5 51.35 17.11 10.51
CA LEU A 5 51.05 16.83 9.10
C LEU A 5 50.07 15.64 8.97
N SER A 6 50.21 14.61 9.84
CA SER A 6 49.31 13.46 9.87
C SER A 6 47.88 13.85 10.31
N LEU A 7 47.74 14.74 11.29
CA LEU A 7 46.46 15.26 11.73
C LEU A 7 45.74 16.08 10.65
N LEU A 8 46.51 16.83 9.86
CA LEU A 8 45.99 17.68 8.80
C LEU A 8 45.46 16.90 7.60
N VAL A 9 45.92 15.65 7.42
CA VAL A 9 45.41 14.72 6.36
C VAL A 9 44.25 13.87 6.85
N ILE A 10 44.23 13.46 8.13
CA ILE A 10 43.21 12.57 8.69
C ILE A 10 41.88 13.32 8.89
N LEU A 11 41.94 14.59 9.28
CA LEU A 11 40.74 15.39 9.55
C LEU A 11 39.82 15.58 8.32
N PRO A 12 40.33 15.96 7.12
CA PRO A 12 39.49 16.06 5.94
C PRO A 12 39.04 14.70 5.41
N LEU A 13 39.80 13.63 5.61
CA LEU A 13 39.39 12.28 5.22
C LEU A 13 38.21 11.78 6.07
N PHE A 14 38.18 12.13 7.36
CA PHE A 14 37.06 11.79 8.25
C PHE A 14 35.78 12.61 7.93
N ALA A 15 35.94 13.84 7.45
CA ALA A 15 34.80 14.67 7.02
C ALA A 15 34.12 14.15 5.76
N LEU A 16 34.82 13.44 4.87
CA LEU A 16 34.27 12.83 3.66
C LEU A 16 33.38 11.60 3.95
N ILE A 17 33.55 10.95 5.09
CA ILE A 17 32.76 9.76 5.47
C ILE A 17 31.36 10.14 6.00
N LEU A 18 31.21 11.38 6.50
CA LEU A 18 29.93 11.86 7.07
C LEU A 18 28.89 12.27 6.03
N THR A 19 29.23 12.35 4.75
CA THR A 19 28.28 12.71 3.68
C THR A 19 27.63 11.52 3.00
N ALA A 20 27.93 10.28 3.42
CA ALA A 20 27.45 9.06 2.78
C ALA A 20 26.13 8.52 3.35
N CYS A 21 25.50 9.19 4.32
CA CYS A 21 24.20 8.81 4.87
C CYS A 21 23.14 9.80 4.42
N GLY A 22 22.43 9.50 3.35
CA GLY A 22 21.27 10.29 2.97
C GLY A 22 20.83 10.13 1.53
N ASN A 23 20.57 8.91 1.08
CA ASN A 23 19.58 8.73 0.02
C ASN A 23 18.23 8.49 0.68
N ASP A 24 17.64 9.52 1.24
CA ASP A 24 16.22 9.56 1.45
C ASP A 24 15.56 9.85 0.09
N ASP A 25 15.07 8.80 -0.57
CA ASP A 25 14.22 8.91 -1.76
C ASP A 25 12.84 9.58 -1.45
N ASN A 26 12.71 10.17 -0.28
CA ASN A 26 11.63 11.02 0.15
C ASN A 26 12.00 12.50 0.02
N LYS A 27 12.42 12.95 -1.17
CA LYS A 27 12.28 14.36 -1.49
C LYS A 27 10.78 14.65 -1.54
N ILE A 28 10.25 15.26 -0.48
CA ILE A 28 9.01 16.02 -0.54
C ILE A 28 9.32 17.11 -1.58
N GLU A 29 8.82 16.92 -2.81
CA GLU A 29 8.88 17.98 -3.79
C GLU A 29 7.99 19.10 -3.26
N ASP A 30 8.58 20.25 -2.94
CA ASP A 30 7.88 21.39 -2.39
C ASP A 30 6.62 21.70 -3.20
N GLY A 31 5.47 21.64 -2.53
CA GLY A 31 4.17 21.97 -3.09
C GLY A 31 3.37 20.80 -3.70
N LYS A 32 3.86 19.57 -3.64
CA LYS A 32 3.07 18.39 -4.07
C LYS A 32 2.49 17.63 -2.88
N ILE A 33 1.26 17.16 -3.04
CA ILE A 33 0.62 16.25 -2.09
C ILE A 33 1.25 14.86 -2.24
N THR A 34 1.75 14.31 -1.14
CA THR A 34 2.31 12.96 -1.11
C THR A 34 1.20 11.95 -0.86
N ILE A 35 1.05 10.99 -1.79
CA ILE A 35 0.04 9.93 -1.68
C ILE A 35 0.74 8.58 -1.67
N ASN A 36 0.42 7.76 -0.69
CA ASN A 36 0.78 6.34 -0.73
C ASN A 36 -0.46 5.49 -1.03
N THR A 37 -0.29 4.49 -1.89
CA THR A 37 -1.35 3.56 -2.26
C THR A 37 -0.90 2.13 -2.01
N THR A 38 -1.82 1.19 -2.00
CA THR A 38 -1.47 -0.23 -1.94
C THR A 38 -1.21 -0.80 -3.32
N VAL A 39 -2.24 -0.99 -4.13
CA VAL A 39 -2.13 -1.65 -5.42
C VAL A 39 -1.90 -0.67 -6.57
N TYR A 40 -1.24 -1.16 -7.63
CA TYR A 40 -0.89 -0.33 -8.78
C TYR A 40 -2.06 0.41 -9.44
N PRO A 41 -3.26 -0.17 -9.61
CA PRO A 41 -4.39 0.58 -10.15
C PRO A 41 -4.73 1.84 -9.37
N LEU A 42 -4.67 1.81 -8.04
CA LEU A 42 -4.92 2.99 -7.20
C LEU A 42 -3.85 4.06 -7.41
N LYS A 43 -2.59 3.65 -7.55
CA LYS A 43 -1.50 4.57 -7.91
C LYS A 43 -1.79 5.25 -9.24
N SER A 44 -2.12 4.47 -10.27
CA SER A 44 -2.42 5.01 -11.60
C SER A 44 -3.59 6.00 -11.59
N PHE A 45 -4.67 5.67 -10.87
CA PHE A 45 -5.82 6.59 -10.75
C PHE A 45 -5.45 7.87 -9.99
N ALA A 46 -4.72 7.75 -8.88
CA ALA A 46 -4.30 8.91 -8.11
C ALA A 46 -3.38 9.85 -8.94
N GLU A 47 -2.46 9.28 -9.74
CA GLU A 47 -1.61 10.04 -10.65
C GLU A 47 -2.41 10.74 -11.75
N GLN A 48 -3.38 10.07 -12.36
CA GLN A 48 -4.21 10.64 -13.41
C GLN A 48 -5.11 11.77 -12.90
N ILE A 49 -5.66 11.62 -11.69
CA ILE A 49 -6.53 12.63 -11.08
C ILE A 49 -5.71 13.83 -10.57
N GLY A 50 -4.61 13.56 -9.88
CA GLY A 50 -3.80 14.59 -9.24
C GLY A 50 -2.82 15.29 -10.17
N GLY A 51 -2.43 14.65 -11.29
CA GLY A 51 -1.51 15.18 -12.29
C GLY A 51 -0.21 15.68 -11.66
N LYS A 52 0.19 16.90 -12.01
CA LYS A 52 1.44 17.51 -11.51
C LYS A 52 1.42 17.91 -10.02
N HIS A 53 0.26 17.85 -9.38
CA HIS A 53 0.09 18.30 -7.99
C HIS A 53 0.31 17.22 -6.96
N VAL A 54 0.54 15.98 -7.40
CA VAL A 54 0.72 14.83 -6.51
C VAL A 54 2.05 14.11 -6.78
N ASN A 55 2.55 13.47 -5.74
CA ASN A 55 3.63 12.48 -5.82
C ASN A 55 3.08 11.17 -5.23
N VAL A 56 2.85 10.17 -6.09
CA VAL A 56 2.18 8.93 -5.71
C VAL A 56 3.16 7.78 -5.67
N LYS A 57 3.18 7.05 -4.56
CA LYS A 57 3.98 5.83 -4.38
C LYS A 57 3.08 4.65 -4.05
N SER A 58 3.41 3.47 -4.56
CA SER A 58 2.78 2.22 -4.15
C SER A 58 3.62 1.55 -3.07
N ILE A 59 2.97 0.98 -2.05
CA ILE A 59 3.66 0.16 -1.04
C ILE A 59 4.11 -1.15 -1.65
N TYR A 60 3.30 -1.70 -2.57
CA TYR A 60 3.67 -2.92 -3.29
C TYR A 60 4.59 -2.57 -4.46
N PRO A 61 5.81 -3.11 -4.49
CA PRO A 61 6.68 -3.01 -5.66
C PRO A 61 6.03 -3.61 -6.90
N ALA A 62 6.40 -3.11 -8.08
CA ALA A 62 5.90 -3.66 -9.33
C ALA A 62 6.26 -5.16 -9.47
N GLY A 63 5.28 -5.97 -9.87
CA GLY A 63 5.46 -7.40 -10.06
C GLY A 63 5.45 -8.25 -8.78
N THR A 64 5.15 -7.64 -7.64
CA THR A 64 5.06 -8.35 -6.36
C THR A 64 3.74 -9.13 -6.27
N ASP A 65 3.80 -10.35 -5.74
CA ASP A 65 2.62 -11.09 -5.34
C ASP A 65 2.02 -10.50 -4.06
N LEU A 66 0.79 -10.03 -4.16
CA LEU A 66 0.08 -9.35 -3.07
C LEU A 66 -0.21 -10.27 -1.87
N HIS A 67 -0.25 -11.59 -2.08
CA HIS A 67 -0.56 -12.57 -1.03
C HIS A 67 0.66 -12.92 -0.18
N SER A 68 1.85 -12.78 -0.73
CA SER A 68 3.11 -13.13 -0.06
C SER A 68 3.93 -11.94 0.40
N TYR A 69 3.59 -10.73 -0.05
CA TYR A 69 4.35 -9.53 0.29
C TYR A 69 4.11 -9.06 1.72
N GLU A 70 5.19 -8.84 2.46
CA GLU A 70 5.15 -8.15 3.75
C GLU A 70 5.86 -6.80 3.64
N PRO A 71 5.17 -5.68 3.96
CA PRO A 71 5.80 -4.37 3.94
C PRO A 71 6.87 -4.28 5.02
N THR A 72 7.98 -3.63 4.67
CA THR A 72 9.03 -3.34 5.64
C THR A 72 8.57 -2.25 6.63
N GLN A 73 9.26 -2.13 7.77
CA GLN A 73 9.02 -1.04 8.70
C GLN A 73 9.20 0.35 8.05
N LYS A 74 10.12 0.44 7.08
CA LYS A 74 10.34 1.66 6.30
C LYS A 74 9.12 1.98 5.43
N ASP A 75 8.51 0.99 4.81
CA ASP A 75 7.31 1.18 3.97
C ASP A 75 6.13 1.67 4.82
N ILE A 76 5.92 1.04 5.99
CA ILE A 76 4.88 1.44 6.94
C ILE A 76 5.10 2.88 7.41
N LEU A 77 6.34 3.23 7.78
CA LEU A 77 6.67 4.58 8.22
C LEU A 77 6.48 5.61 7.11
N ASN A 78 6.89 5.30 5.88
CA ASN A 78 6.70 6.18 4.74
C ASN A 78 5.22 6.40 4.43
N ALA A 79 4.41 5.33 4.48
CA ALA A 79 2.97 5.42 4.29
C ALA A 79 2.31 6.30 5.36
N SER A 80 2.73 6.17 6.62
CA SER A 80 2.18 6.96 7.74
C SER A 80 2.53 8.45 7.69
N LYS A 81 3.62 8.82 6.99
CA LYS A 81 4.05 10.21 6.81
C LYS A 81 3.43 10.90 5.60
N ALA A 82 2.80 10.15 4.70
CA ALA A 82 2.13 10.71 3.53
C ALA A 82 0.95 11.62 3.94
N ASP A 83 0.60 12.55 3.06
CA ASP A 83 -0.57 13.40 3.24
C ASP A 83 -1.85 12.60 3.10
N LEU A 84 -1.84 11.54 2.26
CA LEU A 84 -2.99 10.66 2.07
C LEU A 84 -2.51 9.21 1.81
N PHE A 85 -3.18 8.26 2.44
CA PHE A 85 -3.06 6.83 2.20
C PHE A 85 -4.35 6.29 1.59
N ILE A 86 -4.28 5.76 0.35
CA ILE A 86 -5.43 5.20 -0.39
C ILE A 86 -5.25 3.69 -0.51
N TYR A 87 -6.27 2.93 -0.11
CA TYR A 87 -6.23 1.47 -0.15
C TYR A 87 -7.61 0.86 -0.47
N THR A 88 -7.60 -0.41 -0.83
CA THR A 88 -8.81 -1.12 -1.25
C THR A 88 -9.82 -1.29 -0.13
N GLY A 89 -9.36 -1.63 1.06
CA GLY A 89 -10.21 -1.84 2.24
C GLY A 89 -9.62 -2.86 3.19
N ASP A 90 -10.11 -2.87 4.41
CA ASP A 90 -9.59 -3.70 5.51
C ASP A 90 -9.79 -5.21 5.26
N ASP A 91 -10.86 -5.58 4.56
CA ASP A 91 -11.20 -6.98 4.29
C ASP A 91 -10.52 -7.50 3.03
N LEU A 92 -10.20 -6.61 2.10
CA LEU A 92 -9.62 -6.95 0.80
C LEU A 92 -8.09 -6.97 0.82
N ASP A 93 -7.47 -6.23 1.74
CA ASP A 93 -6.02 -6.07 1.82
C ASP A 93 -5.54 -6.06 3.29
N PRO A 94 -5.17 -7.23 3.84
CA PRO A 94 -4.69 -7.33 5.23
C PRO A 94 -3.42 -6.53 5.50
N VAL A 95 -2.56 -6.33 4.49
CA VAL A 95 -1.35 -5.52 4.60
C VAL A 95 -1.73 -4.05 4.71
N ALA A 96 -2.65 -3.59 3.86
CA ALA A 96 -3.17 -2.23 3.93
C ALA A 96 -3.81 -1.93 5.28
N LYS A 97 -4.55 -2.89 5.84
CA LYS A 97 -5.12 -2.79 7.18
C LYS A 97 -4.06 -2.52 8.25
N LYS A 98 -2.94 -3.26 8.21
CA LYS A 98 -1.81 -3.04 9.14
C LYS A 98 -1.26 -1.61 9.01
N VAL A 99 -1.04 -1.14 7.78
CA VAL A 99 -0.54 0.22 7.52
C VAL A 99 -1.56 1.27 7.96
N ALA A 100 -2.82 1.14 7.56
CA ALA A 100 -3.91 2.05 7.93
C ALA A 100 -4.09 2.15 9.45
N GLY A 101 -3.84 1.06 10.18
CA GLY A 101 -3.86 1.02 11.64
C GLY A 101 -2.80 1.89 12.31
N THR A 102 -1.69 2.17 11.64
CA THR A 102 -0.63 3.07 12.15
C THR A 102 -0.94 4.55 11.96
N ILE A 103 -1.83 4.87 11.01
CA ILE A 103 -2.24 6.23 10.70
C ILE A 103 -3.40 6.64 11.62
N LYS A 104 -3.12 7.49 12.58
CA LYS A 104 -4.11 7.91 13.60
C LYS A 104 -5.17 8.85 13.03
N ASP A 105 -4.75 9.74 12.13
CA ASP A 105 -5.61 10.73 11.50
C ASP A 105 -6.50 10.04 10.44
N LYS A 106 -7.82 10.12 10.64
CA LYS A 106 -8.80 9.51 9.74
C LYS A 106 -8.88 10.22 8.39
N ASP A 107 -8.62 11.51 8.38
CA ASP A 107 -8.67 12.32 7.16
C ASP A 107 -7.50 12.04 6.22
N LYS A 108 -6.45 11.40 6.74
CA LYS A 108 -5.30 10.92 5.98
C LYS A 108 -5.45 9.50 5.42
N LYS A 109 -6.62 8.89 5.56
CA LYS A 109 -6.91 7.53 5.07
C LYS A 109 -8.14 7.50 4.20
N LEU A 110 -8.03 6.86 3.04
CA LEU A 110 -9.17 6.60 2.15
C LEU A 110 -9.25 5.09 1.87
N SER A 111 -10.20 4.43 2.52
CA SER A 111 -10.62 3.09 2.19
C SER A 111 -11.68 3.15 1.08
N LEU A 112 -11.43 2.49 -0.04
CA LEU A 112 -12.42 2.44 -1.13
C LEU A 112 -13.62 1.59 -0.75
N GLN A 113 -13.40 0.49 -0.05
CA GLN A 113 -14.46 -0.39 0.44
C GLN A 113 -15.49 0.38 1.26
N ASP A 114 -15.05 1.30 2.14
CA ASP A 114 -15.94 2.10 2.99
C ASP A 114 -16.76 3.13 2.22
N LYS A 115 -16.33 3.47 0.99
CA LYS A 115 -17.03 4.41 0.11
C LYS A 115 -18.00 3.71 -0.85
N LEU A 116 -17.86 2.41 -1.02
CA LEU A 116 -18.80 1.62 -1.82
C LEU A 116 -20.01 1.24 -0.96
N SER A 117 -21.22 1.49 -1.48
CA SER A 117 -22.41 0.96 -0.84
C SER A 117 -22.44 -0.57 -0.98
N LYS A 118 -22.99 -1.30 0.00
CA LYS A 118 -23.16 -2.75 -0.08
C LYS A 118 -23.90 -3.20 -1.34
N SER A 119 -24.78 -2.35 -1.87
CA SER A 119 -25.50 -2.59 -3.13
C SER A 119 -24.64 -2.49 -4.39
N SER A 120 -23.45 -1.88 -4.29
CA SER A 120 -22.49 -1.78 -5.40
C SER A 120 -21.50 -2.94 -5.43
N LEU A 121 -21.44 -3.72 -4.36
CA LEU A 121 -20.71 -4.98 -4.32
C LEU A 121 -21.56 -6.01 -5.08
N LEU A 122 -20.90 -6.86 -5.86
CA LEU A 122 -21.58 -7.90 -6.64
C LEU A 122 -22.58 -8.66 -5.75
N PRO A 123 -23.80 -8.91 -6.22
CA PRO A 123 -24.77 -9.68 -5.45
C PRO A 123 -24.18 -11.05 -5.14
N ASP A 124 -24.33 -11.47 -3.88
CA ASP A 124 -24.00 -12.82 -3.47
C ASP A 124 -24.69 -13.79 -4.42
N HIS A 125 -23.93 -14.58 -5.14
CA HIS A 125 -24.46 -15.72 -5.86
C HIS A 125 -24.92 -16.73 -4.82
N HIS A 126 -26.18 -16.59 -4.40
CA HIS A 126 -26.86 -17.66 -3.70
C HIS A 126 -26.90 -18.85 -4.65
N HIS A 127 -26.07 -19.84 -4.41
CA HIS A 127 -26.26 -21.17 -4.96
C HIS A 127 -27.61 -21.67 -4.44
N HIS A 128 -28.64 -21.54 -5.28
CA HIS A 128 -29.85 -22.31 -5.10
C HIS A 128 -29.43 -23.77 -5.20
N GLY A 129 -29.40 -24.43 -4.05
CA GLY A 129 -29.28 -25.87 -4.02
C GLY A 129 -30.41 -26.45 -4.87
N GLU A 130 -30.03 -27.20 -5.89
CA GLU A 130 -30.95 -28.02 -6.62
C GLU A 130 -31.57 -29.02 -5.65
N GLU A 131 -32.80 -28.81 -5.28
CA GLU A 131 -33.63 -29.83 -4.63
C GLU A 131 -33.79 -30.98 -5.62
N HIS A 132 -33.09 -32.07 -5.38
CA HIS A 132 -33.34 -33.35 -6.06
C HIS A 132 -34.68 -33.84 -5.62
N GLU A 133 -35.71 -33.64 -6.47
CA GLU A 133 -36.97 -34.38 -6.36
C GLU A 133 -36.69 -35.85 -6.64
N GLU A 134 -36.80 -36.70 -5.61
CA GLU A 134 -36.81 -38.13 -5.71
C GLU A 134 -38.06 -38.55 -6.49
N HIS A 135 -37.89 -38.91 -7.76
CA HIS A 135 -38.88 -39.62 -8.53
C HIS A 135 -39.00 -41.05 -8.00
N GLN A 136 -40.05 -41.30 -7.19
CA GLN A 136 -40.47 -42.66 -6.84
C GLN A 136 -41.04 -43.37 -8.06
N HIS A 137 -40.29 -44.33 -8.57
CA HIS A 137 -40.80 -45.28 -9.57
C HIS A 137 -41.69 -46.31 -8.88
N HIS A 138 -43.02 -46.19 -9.09
CA HIS A 138 -43.97 -47.25 -8.79
C HIS A 138 -43.84 -48.34 -9.86
N HIS A 139 -43.33 -49.51 -9.48
CA HIS A 139 -43.45 -50.73 -10.24
C HIS A 139 -44.85 -51.35 -9.98
N HIS A 140 -45.69 -51.34 -10.99
CA HIS A 140 -46.85 -52.24 -11.04
C HIS A 140 -46.40 -53.59 -11.58
N GLY A 141 -46.48 -54.60 -10.76
CA GLY A 141 -46.31 -55.98 -11.17
C GLY A 141 -47.64 -56.58 -11.66
N GLU A 142 -47.56 -57.36 -12.67
CA GLU A 142 -48.42 -58.55 -12.97
C GLU A 142 -47.52 -59.73 -13.21
#